data_7e975462acf35ed1cb15b856c73c1119
#
_entry.id   7e975462acf35ed1cb15b856c73c1119
#
_cell.length_a   1.000
_cell.length_b   1.000
_cell.length_c   1.000
_cell.angle_alpha   90.00
_cell.angle_beta   90.00
_cell.angle_gamma   90.00
#
_symmetry.space_group_name_H-M   'P 1'
#
loop_
_entity.id
_entity.type
_entity.pdbx_description
1 polymer ?
#
loop_
_entity_poly.entity_id
_entity_poly.type
_entity_poly.pdbx_seq_one_letter_code
_entity_poly.pdbx_strand_id
1 'polypeptide(L)'
;DHEKGAGPASSLTLVGENLVFHVDGRDVQYVIALHKQSGETAWKTNRSIDYDTIPVHHRKAYGMPVLIPRGKTTQLVGVGGRGLFSYDPATGKELWKMRHRGWSIAPRPVYGDGLLFALIDRDDPELWAIRPDGAGDVTDSHIVWRETKRMPERASPLFVNGLLFVVTRNGIASCLEGQTGKVCWQKRLKGAYSASPIYANGRIYFFSEDSVCTVISASRDFEIVS
;
A
#
# COMPACT_ATOMS: atom_id res chain seq x y z
N ASP A 1 -15.66 0.49 18.08
CA ASP A 1 -16.12 -0.90 17.94
C ASP A 1 -16.36 -1.18 16.46
N HIS A 2 -16.08 -2.39 16.04
CA HIS A 2 -16.36 -2.85 14.68
C HIS A 2 -17.53 -3.81 14.69
N GLU A 3 -18.49 -3.61 13.78
CA GLU A 3 -19.48 -4.62 13.49
C GLU A 3 -18.86 -5.97 13.13
N LYS A 4 -19.56 -7.07 13.43
CA LYS A 4 -19.13 -8.44 13.15
C LYS A 4 -18.67 -8.59 11.69
N GLY A 5 -17.42 -8.96 11.50
CA GLY A 5 -16.76 -9.10 10.21
C GLY A 5 -15.26 -9.25 10.39
N ALA A 6 -14.47 -9.13 9.32
CA ALA A 6 -13.02 -9.01 9.45
C ALA A 6 -12.71 -7.72 10.21
N GLY A 7 -12.13 -7.85 11.39
CA GLY A 7 -11.75 -6.73 12.25
C GLY A 7 -10.66 -5.85 11.61
N PRO A 8 -10.24 -4.76 12.30
CA PRO A 8 -9.11 -3.94 11.83
C PRO A 8 -7.85 -4.79 11.79
N ALA A 9 -7.14 -4.73 10.68
CA ALA A 9 -5.93 -5.52 10.45
C ALA A 9 -4.73 -4.65 10.02
N SER A 10 -4.85 -3.32 10.10
CA SER A 10 -3.72 -2.42 9.82
C SER A 10 -2.61 -2.62 10.83
N SER A 11 -1.40 -2.88 10.34
CA SER A 11 -0.21 -2.87 11.18
C SER A 11 0.12 -1.44 11.63
N LEU A 12 0.80 -1.33 12.76
CA LEU A 12 1.21 -0.06 13.36
C LEU A 12 2.43 0.52 12.63
N THR A 13 2.45 1.85 12.46
CA THR A 13 3.63 2.60 12.03
C THR A 13 4.11 3.49 13.17
N LEU A 14 5.38 3.35 13.55
CA LEU A 14 6.00 4.23 14.55
C LEU A 14 6.36 5.57 13.90
N VAL A 15 5.88 6.66 14.46
CA VAL A 15 6.12 8.03 13.99
C VAL A 15 6.53 8.89 15.20
N GLY A 16 7.83 9.05 15.40
CA GLY A 16 8.36 9.72 16.59
C GLY A 16 7.90 9.02 17.89
N GLU A 17 7.15 9.72 18.72
CA GLU A 17 6.59 9.19 19.97
C GLU A 17 5.20 8.55 19.80
N ASN A 18 4.68 8.46 18.59
CA ASN A 18 3.34 7.96 18.31
C ASN A 18 3.33 6.64 17.55
N LEU A 19 2.37 5.77 17.88
CA LEU A 19 1.95 4.62 17.08
C LEU A 19 0.75 5.04 16.24
N VAL A 20 0.86 4.95 14.92
CA VAL A 20 -0.20 5.36 14.00
C VAL A 20 -0.72 4.16 13.22
N PHE A 21 -2.03 4.07 13.08
CA PHE A 21 -2.70 3.01 12.31
C PHE A 21 -4.05 3.47 11.76
N HIS A 22 -4.53 2.71 10.81
CA HIS A 22 -5.83 2.91 10.18
C HIS A 22 -6.90 2.01 10.83
N VAL A 23 -8.10 2.53 10.89
CA VAL A 23 -9.30 1.79 11.28
C VAL A 23 -10.34 2.02 10.21
N ASP A 24 -10.36 1.15 9.20
CA ASP A 24 -11.29 1.21 8.07
C ASP A 24 -12.20 -0.03 8.12
N GLY A 25 -13.29 0.07 8.88
CA GLY A 25 -14.30 -0.96 9.10
C GLY A 25 -15.56 -0.79 8.24
N ARG A 26 -16.61 -1.48 8.62
CA ARG A 26 -17.93 -1.33 8.01
C ARG A 26 -18.66 -0.08 8.52
N ASP A 27 -18.43 0.25 9.77
CA ASP A 27 -19.11 1.24 10.59
C ASP A 27 -18.29 2.53 10.78
N VAL A 28 -16.95 2.42 10.83
CA VAL A 28 -16.06 3.55 11.08
C VAL A 28 -14.85 3.53 10.16
N GLN A 29 -14.39 4.73 9.75
CA GLN A 29 -13.23 4.92 8.90
C GLN A 29 -12.42 6.12 9.40
N TYR A 30 -11.26 5.87 10.02
CA TYR A 30 -10.37 6.91 10.55
C TYR A 30 -8.91 6.46 10.58
N VAL A 31 -8.02 7.40 10.75
CA VAL A 31 -6.63 7.21 11.16
C VAL A 31 -6.46 7.75 12.58
N ILE A 32 -5.64 7.09 13.38
CA ILE A 32 -5.41 7.47 14.77
C ILE A 32 -3.92 7.34 15.14
N ALA A 33 -3.44 8.25 15.95
CA ALA A 33 -2.14 8.19 16.60
C ALA A 33 -2.32 8.08 18.11
N LEU A 34 -1.61 7.14 18.71
CA LEU A 34 -1.55 6.94 20.16
C LEU A 34 -0.13 7.18 20.64
N HIS A 35 0.04 7.84 21.78
CA HIS A 35 1.33 7.94 22.44
C HIS A 35 1.85 6.53 22.79
N LYS A 36 3.04 6.18 22.31
CA LYS A 36 3.60 4.82 22.43
C LYS A 36 3.82 4.37 23.86
N GLN A 37 3.95 5.29 24.81
CA GLN A 37 4.20 5.01 26.24
C GLN A 37 2.89 4.85 27.02
N SER A 38 1.95 5.81 26.86
CA SER A 38 0.71 5.85 27.65
C SER A 38 -0.48 5.19 26.98
N GLY A 39 -0.46 5.05 25.63
CA GLY A 39 -1.64 4.63 24.85
C GLY A 39 -2.70 5.72 24.70
N GLU A 40 -2.47 6.92 25.22
CA GLU A 40 -3.41 8.04 25.06
C GLU A 40 -3.47 8.51 23.61
N THR A 41 -4.64 8.97 23.19
CA THR A 41 -4.85 9.49 21.84
C THR A 41 -4.13 10.82 21.66
N ALA A 42 -3.12 10.86 20.79
CA ALA A 42 -2.46 12.10 20.40
C ALA A 42 -3.33 12.87 19.39
N TRP A 43 -3.86 12.19 18.38
CA TRP A 43 -4.83 12.73 17.44
C TRP A 43 -5.65 11.61 16.75
N LYS A 44 -6.82 11.97 16.25
CA LYS A 44 -7.70 11.09 15.47
C LYS A 44 -8.35 11.90 14.36
N THR A 45 -8.34 11.36 13.12
CA THR A 45 -8.92 12.03 11.96
C THR A 45 -9.81 11.07 11.18
N ASN A 46 -11.08 11.41 11.03
CA ASN A 46 -12.01 10.66 10.19
C ASN A 46 -11.62 10.83 8.72
N ARG A 47 -11.87 9.78 7.90
CA ARG A 47 -11.71 9.87 6.45
C ARG A 47 -12.69 10.92 5.88
N SER A 48 -12.21 11.72 4.94
CA SER A 48 -12.97 12.81 4.32
C SER A 48 -13.78 12.38 3.07
N ILE A 49 -14.19 11.11 3.03
CA ILE A 49 -15.12 10.56 2.02
C ILE A 49 -16.48 10.36 2.68
N ASP A 50 -17.54 10.64 1.95
CA ASP A 50 -18.89 10.28 2.37
C ASP A 50 -19.11 8.78 2.17
N TYR A 51 -19.02 8.04 3.27
CA TYR A 51 -19.19 6.58 3.27
C TYR A 51 -20.65 6.16 3.33
N ASP A 52 -21.61 7.04 3.59
CA ASP A 52 -23.03 6.67 3.70
C ASP A 52 -23.60 6.22 2.36
N THR A 53 -23.07 6.77 1.26
CA THR A 53 -23.42 6.39 -0.11
C THR A 53 -22.70 5.11 -0.60
N ILE A 54 -21.76 4.59 0.17
CA ILE A 54 -20.91 3.44 -0.22
C ILE A 54 -21.46 2.15 0.43
N PRO A 55 -21.64 1.05 -0.33
CA PRO A 55 -22.02 -0.22 0.24
C PRO A 55 -21.10 -0.63 1.41
N VAL A 56 -21.68 -1.07 2.51
CA VAL A 56 -20.98 -1.32 3.79
C VAL A 56 -19.73 -2.20 3.63
N HIS A 57 -19.77 -3.25 2.82
CA HIS A 57 -18.64 -4.14 2.59
C HIS A 57 -17.51 -3.49 1.77
N HIS A 58 -17.77 -2.40 1.04
CA HIS A 58 -16.77 -1.66 0.27
C HIS A 58 -16.05 -0.54 1.07
N ARG A 59 -16.45 -0.30 2.32
CA ARG A 59 -15.88 0.74 3.18
C ARG A 59 -14.53 0.33 3.81
N LYS A 60 -14.16 -0.95 3.71
CA LYS A 60 -13.03 -1.56 4.43
C LYS A 60 -11.70 -1.44 3.69
N ALA A 61 -10.63 -1.31 4.47
CA ALA A 61 -9.24 -1.52 4.06
C ALA A 61 -8.41 -2.05 5.24
N TYR A 62 -7.26 -2.64 4.94
CA TYR A 62 -6.40 -3.31 5.93
C TYR A 62 -4.93 -2.89 5.81
N GLY A 63 -4.61 -2.05 4.83
CA GLY A 63 -3.25 -1.63 4.55
C GLY A 63 -2.60 -0.86 5.70
N MET A 64 -1.30 -1.02 5.87
CA MET A 64 -0.49 -0.27 6.83
C MET A 64 -0.11 1.10 6.23
N PRO A 65 -0.16 2.20 6.99
CA PRO A 65 0.32 3.49 6.51
C PRO A 65 1.84 3.51 6.35
N VAL A 66 2.33 4.34 5.42
CA VAL A 66 3.75 4.57 5.16
C VAL A 66 4.12 6.02 5.39
N LEU A 67 5.26 6.25 6.07
CA LEU A 67 5.84 7.58 6.22
C LEU A 67 6.76 7.85 5.02
N ILE A 68 6.53 8.95 4.31
CA ILE A 68 7.29 9.30 3.10
C ILE A 68 7.73 10.78 3.14
N PRO A 69 8.79 11.16 2.39
CA PRO A 69 9.23 12.56 2.31
C PRO A 69 8.16 13.48 1.70
N ARG A 70 8.11 14.75 2.17
CA ARG A 70 7.36 15.87 1.60
C ARG A 70 8.18 17.14 1.70
N GLY A 71 9.00 17.41 0.69
CA GLY A 71 9.99 18.49 0.75
C GLY A 71 10.93 18.33 1.95
N LYS A 72 10.95 19.29 2.86
CA LYS A 72 11.76 19.26 4.11
C LYS A 72 11.07 18.53 5.29
N THR A 73 9.85 18.09 5.10
CA THR A 73 9.03 17.39 6.12
C THR A 73 8.72 15.97 5.67
N THR A 74 7.84 15.31 6.39
CA THR A 74 7.29 14.00 6.05
C THR A 74 5.78 14.05 6.00
N GLN A 75 5.17 13.09 5.33
CA GLN A 75 3.74 12.85 5.33
C GLN A 75 3.45 11.36 5.57
N LEU A 76 2.33 11.08 6.18
CA LEU A 76 1.84 9.72 6.39
C LEU A 76 0.81 9.40 5.32
N VAL A 77 1.04 8.35 4.53
CA VAL A 77 0.12 7.97 3.45
C VAL A 77 -0.41 6.56 3.68
N GLY A 78 -1.70 6.38 3.45
CA GLY A 78 -2.32 5.08 3.55
C GLY A 78 -3.55 4.91 2.69
N VAL A 79 -3.80 3.66 2.30
CA VAL A 79 -4.94 3.26 1.49
C VAL A 79 -6.10 2.91 2.41
N GLY A 80 -7.23 3.57 2.22
CA GLY A 80 -8.51 3.24 2.84
C GLY A 80 -9.49 2.63 1.84
N GLY A 81 -10.65 2.25 2.30
CA GLY A 81 -11.76 1.91 1.40
C GLY A 81 -12.17 3.14 0.59
N ARG A 82 -12.15 3.04 -0.74
CA ARG A 82 -12.55 4.11 -1.66
C ARG A 82 -11.62 5.33 -1.72
N GLY A 83 -10.48 5.33 -1.02
CA GLY A 83 -9.55 6.47 -1.07
C GLY A 83 -8.14 6.15 -0.61
N LEU A 84 -7.20 6.89 -1.16
CA LEU A 84 -5.82 7.02 -0.70
C LEU A 84 -5.71 8.39 -0.03
N PHE A 85 -5.10 8.46 1.14
CA PHE A 85 -5.08 9.67 1.97
C PHE A 85 -3.69 9.96 2.48
N SER A 86 -3.36 11.24 2.54
CA SER A 86 -2.12 11.73 3.16
C SER A 86 -2.43 12.64 4.33
N TYR A 87 -1.66 12.50 5.38
CA TYR A 87 -1.80 13.26 6.62
C TYR A 87 -0.48 13.85 7.08
N ASP A 88 -0.56 14.99 7.74
CA ASP A 88 0.52 15.50 8.57
C ASP A 88 0.71 14.54 9.77
N PRO A 89 1.89 13.94 9.94
CA PRO A 89 2.08 12.91 10.96
C PRO A 89 2.07 13.45 12.39
N ALA A 90 2.28 14.76 12.59
CA ALA A 90 2.28 15.39 13.91
C ALA A 90 0.87 15.73 14.39
N THR A 91 -0.02 16.13 13.49
CA THR A 91 -1.34 16.70 13.80
C THR A 91 -2.52 15.86 13.33
N GLY A 92 -2.29 14.90 12.42
CA GLY A 92 -3.36 14.16 11.75
C GLY A 92 -4.14 14.96 10.71
N LYS A 93 -3.74 16.22 10.42
CA LYS A 93 -4.41 17.02 9.39
C LYS A 93 -4.26 16.36 8.03
N GLU A 94 -5.38 16.14 7.32
CA GLU A 94 -5.36 15.66 5.93
C GLU A 94 -4.67 16.70 5.03
N LEU A 95 -3.69 16.25 4.26
CA LEU A 95 -2.93 17.06 3.32
C LEU A 95 -3.52 16.96 1.91
N TRP A 96 -3.79 15.74 1.47
CA TRP A 96 -4.45 15.43 0.21
C TRP A 96 -5.15 14.08 0.28
N LYS A 97 -6.08 13.89 -0.63
CA LYS A 97 -6.74 12.60 -0.89
C LYS A 97 -6.84 12.34 -2.38
N MET A 98 -6.95 11.07 -2.72
CA MET A 98 -7.24 10.58 -4.05
C MET A 98 -8.33 9.52 -3.95
N ARG A 99 -9.40 9.65 -4.72
CA ARG A 99 -10.51 8.69 -4.73
C ARG A 99 -10.21 7.54 -5.68
N HIS A 100 -10.70 6.37 -5.33
CA HIS A 100 -10.68 5.18 -6.20
C HIS A 100 -11.93 4.32 -5.95
N ARG A 101 -12.19 3.38 -6.86
CA ARG A 101 -13.33 2.46 -6.73
C ARG A 101 -13.04 1.22 -5.87
N GLY A 102 -11.78 1.01 -5.49
CA GLY A 102 -11.33 -0.19 -4.81
C GLY A 102 -11.73 -0.27 -3.34
N TRP A 103 -11.66 -1.47 -2.81
CA TRP A 103 -12.01 -1.81 -1.43
C TRP A 103 -11.21 -3.03 -0.95
N SER A 104 -11.23 -3.28 0.36
CA SER A 104 -10.58 -4.43 1.01
C SER A 104 -9.06 -4.54 0.72
N ILE A 105 -8.41 -3.38 0.55
CA ILE A 105 -7.01 -3.29 0.16
C ILE A 105 -6.14 -3.63 1.37
N ALA A 106 -5.31 -4.69 1.23
CA ALA A 106 -4.38 -5.14 2.26
C ALA A 106 -2.92 -4.70 2.01
N PRO A 107 -2.45 -4.62 0.75
CA PRO A 107 -1.07 -4.26 0.47
C PRO A 107 -0.67 -2.89 1.02
N ARG A 108 0.54 -2.82 1.58
CA ARG A 108 1.16 -1.56 1.98
C ARG A 108 1.67 -0.81 0.75
N PRO A 109 1.39 0.50 0.60
CA PRO A 109 2.04 1.29 -0.43
C PRO A 109 3.56 1.39 -0.17
N VAL A 110 4.34 1.57 -1.24
CA VAL A 110 5.78 1.78 -1.16
C VAL A 110 6.17 3.08 -1.87
N TYR A 111 7.27 3.68 -1.42
CA TYR A 111 7.78 4.93 -1.98
C TYR A 111 9.20 4.73 -2.51
N GLY A 112 9.48 5.31 -3.67
CA GLY A 112 10.80 5.31 -4.28
C GLY A 112 10.87 6.26 -5.47
N ASP A 113 12.04 6.85 -5.69
CA ASP A 113 12.35 7.77 -6.80
C ASP A 113 11.30 8.88 -7.01
N GLY A 114 10.77 9.44 -5.91
CA GLY A 114 9.80 10.53 -5.94
C GLY A 114 8.35 10.10 -6.18
N LEU A 115 8.07 8.82 -6.38
CA LEU A 115 6.73 8.28 -6.60
C LEU A 115 6.27 7.38 -5.45
N LEU A 116 4.97 7.41 -5.20
CA LEU A 116 4.26 6.47 -4.35
C LEU A 116 3.61 5.41 -5.23
N PHE A 117 3.83 4.13 -4.89
CA PHE A 117 3.23 2.99 -5.57
C PHE A 117 2.21 2.34 -4.65
N ALA A 118 0.96 2.31 -5.08
CA ALA A 118 -0.14 1.75 -4.30
C ALA A 118 -0.94 0.75 -5.12
N LEU A 119 -1.23 -0.41 -4.53
CA LEU A 119 -2.21 -1.35 -5.06
C LEU A 119 -3.60 -0.89 -4.66
N ILE A 120 -4.48 -0.85 -5.64
CA ILE A 120 -5.85 -0.38 -5.53
C ILE A 120 -6.77 -1.52 -5.91
N ASP A 121 -7.81 -1.75 -5.09
CA ASP A 121 -8.76 -2.83 -5.24
C ASP A 121 -8.21 -4.24 -4.90
N ARG A 122 -9.13 -5.09 -4.48
CA ARG A 122 -8.91 -6.50 -4.19
C ARG A 122 -9.32 -7.41 -5.35
N ASP A 123 -10.45 -7.10 -5.97
CA ASP A 123 -11.11 -7.99 -6.95
C ASP A 123 -10.59 -7.73 -8.36
N ASP A 124 -10.20 -6.49 -8.66
CA ASP A 124 -9.58 -6.08 -9.93
C ASP A 124 -8.33 -5.22 -9.62
N PRO A 125 -7.24 -5.83 -9.13
CA PRO A 125 -6.10 -5.11 -8.61
C PRO A 125 -5.40 -4.27 -9.68
N GLU A 126 -5.18 -3.00 -9.37
CA GLU A 126 -4.39 -2.06 -10.16
C GLU A 126 -3.19 -1.57 -9.34
N LEU A 127 -2.04 -1.42 -9.97
CA LEU A 127 -0.88 -0.73 -9.38
C LEU A 127 -0.80 0.68 -9.95
N TRP A 128 -0.89 1.66 -9.07
CA TRP A 128 -0.81 3.08 -9.44
C TRP A 128 0.50 3.68 -8.97
N ALA A 129 1.18 4.42 -9.87
CA ALA A 129 2.26 5.33 -9.53
C ALA A 129 1.73 6.74 -9.41
N ILE A 130 2.00 7.40 -8.29
CA ILE A 130 1.35 8.64 -7.88
C ILE A 130 2.43 9.64 -7.45
N ARG A 131 2.31 10.90 -7.88
CA ARG A 131 3.09 11.99 -7.29
C ARG A 131 2.49 12.36 -5.93
N PRO A 132 3.24 12.27 -4.83
CA PRO A 132 2.70 12.51 -3.49
C PRO A 132 2.83 13.96 -3.02
N ASP A 133 2.96 14.92 -3.93
CA ASP A 133 3.22 16.35 -3.66
C ASP A 133 1.96 17.22 -3.66
N GLY A 134 0.78 16.63 -3.79
CA GLY A 134 -0.50 17.32 -3.93
C GLY A 134 -1.03 18.02 -2.68
N ALA A 135 -2.15 18.71 -2.85
CA ALA A 135 -2.98 19.29 -1.79
C ALA A 135 -4.47 19.18 -2.13
N GLY A 136 -5.32 18.89 -1.12
CA GLY A 136 -6.76 18.71 -1.31
C GLY A 136 -7.11 17.44 -2.10
N ASP A 137 -8.08 17.49 -2.98
CA ASP A 137 -8.47 16.33 -3.81
C ASP A 137 -7.62 16.28 -5.10
N VAL A 138 -6.80 15.25 -5.23
CA VAL A 138 -5.85 15.08 -6.32
C VAL A 138 -6.21 13.93 -7.27
N THR A 139 -7.44 13.46 -7.22
CA THR A 139 -7.94 12.27 -7.92
C THR A 139 -7.57 12.25 -9.40
N ASP A 140 -7.73 13.36 -10.11
CA ASP A 140 -7.60 13.42 -11.57
C ASP A 140 -6.24 13.95 -12.04
N SER A 141 -5.33 14.33 -11.14
CA SER A 141 -4.12 15.10 -11.50
C SER A 141 -2.79 14.46 -11.13
N HIS A 142 -2.74 13.52 -10.18
CA HIS A 142 -1.46 13.05 -9.63
C HIS A 142 -1.08 11.61 -9.99
N ILE A 143 -1.90 10.91 -10.77
CA ILE A 143 -1.53 9.59 -11.28
C ILE A 143 -0.56 9.77 -12.46
N VAL A 144 0.62 9.13 -12.36
CA VAL A 144 1.64 9.14 -13.41
C VAL A 144 1.39 8.02 -14.39
N TRP A 145 1.17 6.83 -13.89
CA TRP A 145 0.81 5.65 -14.68
C TRP A 145 0.00 4.64 -13.86
N ARG A 146 -0.65 3.73 -14.55
CA ARG A 146 -1.39 2.60 -13.99
C ARG A 146 -1.03 1.32 -14.72
N GLU A 147 -0.87 0.22 -13.99
CA GLU A 147 -0.81 -1.13 -14.53
C GLU A 147 -1.98 -1.94 -13.98
N THR A 148 -2.75 -2.54 -14.87
CA THR A 148 -4.00 -3.25 -14.52
C THR A 148 -3.91 -4.75 -14.75
N LYS A 149 -2.80 -5.23 -15.33
CA LYS A 149 -2.68 -6.63 -15.69
C LYS A 149 -1.80 -7.38 -14.69
N ARG A 150 -2.35 -8.46 -14.12
CA ARG A 150 -1.60 -9.40 -13.27
C ARG A 150 -0.96 -8.72 -12.05
N MET A 151 -1.74 -7.87 -11.39
CA MET A 151 -1.34 -7.22 -10.14
C MET A 151 -1.80 -8.03 -8.93
N PRO A 152 -1.06 -7.99 -7.81
CA PRO A 152 -1.42 -8.75 -6.61
C PRO A 152 -2.58 -8.12 -5.83
N GLU A 153 -3.43 -8.95 -5.28
CA GLU A 153 -4.50 -8.53 -4.37
C GLU A 153 -4.07 -8.51 -2.88
N ARG A 154 -2.94 -9.14 -2.52
CA ARG A 154 -2.51 -9.32 -1.11
C ARG A 154 -1.08 -8.91 -0.83
N ALA A 155 -0.13 -9.38 -1.64
CA ALA A 155 1.28 -9.09 -1.45
C ALA A 155 1.57 -7.62 -1.75
N SER A 156 2.29 -6.93 -0.87
CA SER A 156 2.74 -5.56 -1.10
C SER A 156 3.80 -5.54 -2.21
N PRO A 157 3.86 -4.49 -3.04
CA PRO A 157 4.96 -4.30 -3.96
C PRO A 157 6.26 -4.07 -3.20
N LEU A 158 7.38 -4.35 -3.84
CA LEU A 158 8.72 -4.07 -3.32
C LEU A 158 9.46 -3.17 -4.31
N PHE A 159 9.95 -2.02 -3.85
CA PHE A 159 10.72 -1.10 -4.67
C PHE A 159 12.22 -1.19 -4.33
N VAL A 160 13.04 -1.46 -5.34
CA VAL A 160 14.50 -1.57 -5.21
C VAL A 160 15.18 -1.01 -6.46
N ASN A 161 16.08 -0.04 -6.30
CA ASN A 161 16.94 0.49 -7.36
C ASN A 161 16.17 0.87 -8.65
N GLY A 162 15.08 1.60 -8.51
CA GLY A 162 14.25 2.04 -9.65
C GLY A 162 13.29 0.98 -10.20
N LEU A 163 13.26 -0.22 -9.62
CA LEU A 163 12.45 -1.34 -10.06
C LEU A 163 11.38 -1.71 -9.02
N LEU A 164 10.21 -2.11 -9.51
CA LEU A 164 9.12 -2.67 -8.73
C LEU A 164 9.03 -4.16 -8.95
N PHE A 165 8.98 -4.91 -7.86
CA PHE A 165 8.76 -6.35 -7.86
C PHE A 165 7.42 -6.66 -7.22
N VAL A 166 6.60 -7.43 -7.92
CA VAL A 166 5.28 -7.85 -7.45
C VAL A 166 5.08 -9.33 -7.72
N VAL A 167 4.22 -9.99 -6.96
CA VAL A 167 3.82 -11.39 -7.18
C VAL A 167 2.33 -11.55 -6.93
N THR A 168 1.61 -12.07 -7.92
CA THR A 168 0.18 -12.39 -7.79
C THR A 168 -0.01 -13.67 -6.97
N ARG A 169 -1.21 -13.87 -6.43
CA ARG A 169 -1.54 -15.07 -5.67
C ARG A 169 -1.27 -16.36 -6.42
N ASN A 170 -1.51 -16.39 -7.72
CA ASN A 170 -1.29 -17.57 -8.57
C ASN A 170 0.14 -17.67 -9.11
N GLY A 171 1.12 -16.95 -8.52
CA GLY A 171 2.54 -17.10 -8.78
C GLY A 171 3.07 -16.38 -10.02
N ILE A 172 2.38 -15.38 -10.56
CA ILE A 172 2.98 -14.53 -11.58
C ILE A 172 3.82 -13.46 -10.91
N ALA A 173 5.13 -13.58 -10.97
CA ALA A 173 6.07 -12.54 -10.57
C ALA A 173 6.36 -11.61 -11.73
N SER A 174 6.45 -10.31 -11.44
CA SER A 174 6.74 -9.28 -12.44
C SER A 174 7.75 -8.27 -11.88
N CYS A 175 8.61 -7.78 -12.78
CA CYS A 175 9.46 -6.61 -12.55
C CYS A 175 9.00 -5.49 -13.48
N LEU A 176 8.82 -4.30 -12.93
CA LEU A 176 8.43 -3.09 -13.68
C LEU A 176 9.42 -1.96 -13.41
N GLU A 177 9.61 -1.09 -14.39
CA GLU A 177 10.30 0.19 -14.17
C GLU A 177 9.43 1.11 -13.32
N GLY A 178 9.97 1.64 -12.22
CA GLY A 178 9.22 2.50 -11.31
C GLY A 178 8.69 3.78 -11.96
N GLN A 179 9.51 4.44 -12.78
CA GLN A 179 9.13 5.71 -13.40
C GLN A 179 8.09 5.60 -14.51
N THR A 180 8.03 4.47 -15.22
CA THR A 180 7.23 4.32 -16.45
C THR A 180 6.14 3.26 -16.35
N GLY A 181 6.24 2.34 -15.39
CA GLY A 181 5.38 1.17 -15.31
C GLY A 181 5.69 0.09 -16.37
N LYS A 182 6.70 0.30 -17.22
CA LYS A 182 7.06 -0.67 -18.26
C LYS A 182 7.52 -1.98 -17.64
N VAL A 183 6.90 -3.08 -18.08
CA VAL A 183 7.27 -4.43 -17.63
C VAL A 183 8.62 -4.82 -18.20
N CYS A 184 9.61 -5.07 -17.33
CA CYS A 184 10.91 -5.62 -17.71
C CYS A 184 10.80 -7.12 -17.99
N TRP A 185 10.19 -7.84 -17.09
CA TRP A 185 9.87 -9.27 -17.25
C TRP A 185 8.65 -9.68 -16.44
N GLN A 186 8.08 -10.81 -16.84
CA GLN A 186 6.98 -11.48 -16.15
C GLN A 186 7.19 -12.97 -16.24
N LYS A 187 7.22 -13.66 -15.11
CA LYS A 187 7.54 -15.10 -15.01
C LYS A 187 6.60 -15.80 -14.03
N ARG A 188 6.31 -17.05 -14.31
CA ARG A 188 5.57 -17.91 -13.39
C ARG A 188 6.52 -18.57 -12.41
N LEU A 189 6.30 -18.33 -11.13
CA LEU A 189 6.89 -19.08 -10.03
C LEU A 189 5.94 -20.22 -9.64
N LYS A 190 6.50 -21.28 -9.06
CA LYS A 190 5.72 -22.42 -8.58
C LYS A 190 5.03 -22.08 -7.25
N GLY A 191 3.76 -22.42 -7.10
CA GLY A 191 2.98 -22.26 -5.86
C GLY A 191 2.06 -21.03 -5.85
N ALA A 192 1.40 -20.81 -4.71
CA ALA A 192 0.56 -19.67 -4.41
C ALA A 192 1.27 -18.70 -3.47
N TYR A 193 0.98 -17.40 -3.57
CA TYR A 193 1.68 -16.35 -2.84
C TYR A 193 0.71 -15.38 -2.17
N SER A 194 0.88 -15.18 -0.87
CA SER A 194 0.20 -14.14 -0.08
C SER A 194 1.19 -13.23 0.65
N ALA A 195 2.40 -13.74 0.90
CA ALA A 195 3.47 -12.98 1.54
C ALA A 195 4.06 -11.93 0.59
N SER A 196 4.39 -10.76 1.13
CA SER A 196 5.13 -9.74 0.40
C SER A 196 6.59 -10.16 0.18
N PRO A 197 7.21 -9.85 -0.97
CA PRO A 197 8.61 -10.15 -1.22
C PRO A 197 9.54 -9.36 -0.30
N ILE A 198 10.72 -9.89 -0.06
CA ILE A 198 11.78 -9.26 0.76
C ILE A 198 13.02 -9.04 -0.10
N TYR A 199 13.69 -7.90 0.09
CA TYR A 199 15.01 -7.63 -0.50
C TYR A 199 16.12 -7.78 0.53
N ALA A 200 17.16 -8.53 0.17
CA ALA A 200 18.40 -8.61 0.92
C ALA A 200 19.58 -8.93 0.00
N ASN A 201 20.70 -8.24 0.17
CA ASN A 201 21.98 -8.51 -0.51
C ASN A 201 21.86 -8.69 -2.03
N GLY A 202 21.16 -7.77 -2.72
CA GLY A 202 21.00 -7.80 -4.17
C GLY A 202 19.99 -8.84 -4.67
N ARG A 203 19.23 -9.46 -3.81
CA ARG A 203 18.29 -10.55 -4.11
C ARG A 203 16.90 -10.25 -3.63
N ILE A 204 15.91 -10.79 -4.36
CA ILE A 204 14.48 -10.78 -3.98
C ILE A 204 14.08 -12.19 -3.57
N TYR A 205 13.41 -12.30 -2.43
CA TYR A 205 12.93 -13.54 -1.84
C TYR A 205 11.42 -13.57 -1.93
N PHE A 206 10.85 -14.57 -2.59
CA PHE A 206 9.42 -14.83 -2.67
C PHE A 206 9.08 -16.09 -1.89
N PHE A 207 8.16 -16.00 -0.94
CA PHE A 207 7.72 -17.11 -0.09
C PHE A 207 6.34 -17.59 -0.51
N SER A 208 6.25 -18.84 -0.97
CA SER A 208 4.96 -19.45 -1.32
C SER A 208 4.20 -19.94 -0.10
N GLU A 209 2.88 -20.15 -0.26
CA GLU A 209 2.02 -20.77 0.78
C GLU A 209 2.43 -22.23 1.08
N ASP A 210 3.14 -22.88 0.15
CA ASP A 210 3.70 -24.24 0.30
C ASP A 210 5.08 -24.27 0.96
N SER A 211 5.49 -23.16 1.63
CA SER A 211 6.78 -23.04 2.32
C SER A 211 8.03 -23.14 1.40
N VAL A 212 7.88 -22.83 0.11
CA VAL A 212 9.00 -22.74 -0.83
C VAL A 212 9.46 -21.28 -0.91
N CYS A 213 10.78 -21.07 -0.79
CA CYS A 213 11.41 -19.77 -1.02
C CYS A 213 12.06 -19.77 -2.40
N THR A 214 11.59 -18.92 -3.31
CA THR A 214 12.25 -18.66 -4.59
C THR A 214 13.09 -17.40 -4.49
N VAL A 215 14.38 -17.49 -4.81
CA VAL A 215 15.32 -16.38 -4.75
C VAL A 215 15.74 -15.98 -6.16
N ILE A 216 15.60 -14.69 -6.48
CA ILE A 216 15.98 -14.13 -7.79
C ILE A 216 16.96 -12.97 -7.61
N SER A 217 17.69 -12.62 -8.67
CA SER A 217 18.45 -11.37 -8.74
C SER A 217 17.53 -10.16 -8.75
N ALA A 218 17.88 -9.09 -8.00
CA ALA A 218 17.14 -7.82 -7.99
C ALA A 218 17.53 -6.97 -9.22
N SER A 219 17.17 -7.42 -10.44
CA SER A 219 17.62 -6.83 -11.68
C SER A 219 16.52 -6.75 -12.76
N ARG A 220 16.83 -6.05 -13.87
CA ARG A 220 15.98 -5.98 -15.06
C ARG A 220 15.91 -7.30 -15.82
N ASP A 221 16.86 -8.18 -15.60
CA ASP A 221 16.90 -9.52 -16.20
C ASP A 221 16.45 -10.55 -15.16
N PHE A 222 15.62 -11.49 -15.59
CA PHE A 222 15.12 -12.54 -14.71
C PHE A 222 16.15 -13.65 -14.56
N GLU A 223 16.67 -13.82 -13.36
CA GLU A 223 17.61 -14.90 -13.01
C GLU A 223 17.20 -15.52 -11.67
N ILE A 224 16.97 -16.82 -11.66
CA ILE A 224 16.76 -17.60 -10.42
C ILE A 224 18.14 -17.92 -9.83
N VAL A 225 18.32 -17.58 -8.56
CA VAL A 225 19.55 -17.84 -7.80
C VAL A 225 19.42 -19.14 -7.01
N SER A 226 18.25 -19.42 -6.45
CA SER A 226 17.91 -20.69 -5.79
C SER A 226 16.39 -20.85 -5.58
#